data_8ef3e92d9b9544d9f0d2b6a487940c9c
#
_entry.id   8ef3e92d9b9544d9f0d2b6a487940c9c
#
_cell.length_a   1.000
_cell.length_b   1.000
_cell.length_c   1.000
_cell.angle_alpha   90.00
_cell.angle_beta   90.00
_cell.angle_gamma   90.00
#
_symmetry.space_group_name_H-M   'P 1'
#
loop_
_entity.id
_entity.type
_entity.pdbx_description
1 polymer ?
#
loop_
_entity_poly.entity_id
_entity_poly.type
_entity_poly.pdbx_seq_one_letter_code
_entity_poly.pdbx_strand_id
1 'polypeptide(L)'
;MTHTEVYAELDKDRDNVARWFDYQAMRLRRQALKTQKFPVTWWLDYTSPRKNRYIISVTCTRRNYDRFHGLTILALRREERGFSVYLSYIGRHTLIRKTVFLQHVFDRYADPERGNVQKKGIDLIKHFVDHQSNGYVLKDQRLAGRSVRYNGRDHQFIAVNDGVILGDVENGIFIARTFITYEMATGKQHEEFAYAKNKVNDLEDEIVYIRDSNMRKKYEQLITI
;
A
#
# COMPACT_ATOMS: atom_id res chain seq x y z
N MET A 1 2.48 23.17 4.16
CA MET A 1 2.35 22.60 2.81
C MET A 1 1.10 21.73 2.75
N THR A 2 0.31 21.91 1.71
CA THR A 2 -0.84 21.04 1.39
C THR A 2 -0.36 19.66 0.89
N HIS A 3 -1.20 18.66 0.92
CA HIS A 3 -0.85 17.32 0.38
C HIS A 3 -0.50 17.37 -1.11
N THR A 4 -1.14 18.27 -1.86
CA THR A 4 -0.83 18.49 -3.30
C THR A 4 0.60 19.03 -3.48
N GLU A 5 1.01 20.00 -2.66
CA GLU A 5 2.38 20.57 -2.71
C GLU A 5 3.42 19.53 -2.31
N VAL A 6 3.10 18.68 -1.31
CA VAL A 6 3.99 17.59 -0.92
C VAL A 6 4.17 16.61 -2.07
N TYR A 7 3.09 16.19 -2.75
CA TYR A 7 3.22 15.33 -3.92
C TYR A 7 4.02 15.96 -5.06
N ALA A 8 3.82 17.27 -5.31
CA ALA A 8 4.62 17.99 -6.29
C ALA A 8 6.11 18.01 -5.95
N GLU A 9 6.46 18.07 -4.65
CA GLU A 9 7.86 17.98 -4.20
C GLU A 9 8.41 16.55 -4.33
N LEU A 10 7.62 15.52 -3.98
CA LEU A 10 8.01 14.12 -4.14
C LEU A 10 8.18 13.72 -5.62
N ASP A 11 7.38 14.29 -6.52
CA ASP A 11 7.50 14.07 -7.96
C ASP A 11 8.86 14.52 -8.53
N LYS A 12 9.49 15.54 -7.93
CA LYS A 12 10.84 16.00 -8.30
C LYS A 12 11.94 15.00 -7.91
N ASP A 13 11.67 14.11 -6.97
CA ASP A 13 12.62 13.08 -6.54
C ASP A 13 12.50 11.77 -7.35
N ARG A 14 11.48 11.63 -8.19
CA ARG A 14 11.14 10.38 -8.89
C ARG A 14 12.32 9.72 -9.58
N ASP A 15 13.08 10.49 -10.37
CA ASP A 15 14.23 9.96 -11.12
C ASP A 15 15.39 9.55 -10.20
N ASN A 16 15.57 10.25 -9.08
CA ASN A 16 16.57 9.90 -8.09
C ASN A 16 16.22 8.60 -7.36
N VAL A 17 14.95 8.46 -6.97
CA VAL A 17 14.43 7.24 -6.35
C VAL A 17 14.54 6.06 -7.32
N ALA A 18 14.16 6.25 -8.60
CA ALA A 18 14.23 5.22 -9.63
C ALA A 18 15.68 4.73 -9.85
N ARG A 19 16.62 5.63 -10.09
CA ARG A 19 18.05 5.28 -10.30
C ARG A 19 18.65 4.58 -9.08
N TRP A 20 18.34 5.06 -7.89
CA TRP A 20 18.81 4.41 -6.67
C TRP A 20 18.21 3.01 -6.51
N PHE A 21 16.91 2.86 -6.80
CA PHE A 21 16.23 1.57 -6.73
C PHE A 21 16.80 0.57 -7.75
N ASP A 22 17.09 0.97 -8.98
CA ASP A 22 17.69 0.10 -10.00
C ASP A 22 19.02 -0.50 -9.51
N TYR A 23 19.84 0.32 -8.84
CA TYR A 23 21.06 -0.18 -8.21
C TYR A 23 20.78 -1.20 -7.09
N GLN A 24 19.82 -0.94 -6.21
CA GLN A 24 19.43 -1.87 -5.16
C GLN A 24 18.80 -3.15 -5.73
N ALA A 25 18.02 -3.05 -6.80
CA ALA A 25 17.38 -4.18 -7.46
C ALA A 25 18.38 -5.25 -7.89
N MET A 26 19.56 -4.86 -8.38
CA MET A 26 20.64 -5.79 -8.72
C MET A 26 21.16 -6.54 -7.49
N ARG A 27 21.29 -5.86 -6.36
CA ARG A 27 21.71 -6.49 -5.08
C ARG A 27 20.65 -7.46 -4.57
N LEU A 28 19.38 -7.06 -4.59
CA LEU A 28 18.26 -7.89 -4.15
C LEU A 28 18.11 -9.16 -5.01
N ARG A 29 18.31 -9.06 -6.32
CA ARG A 29 18.33 -10.25 -7.21
C ARG A 29 19.40 -11.26 -6.79
N ARG A 30 20.62 -10.79 -6.47
CA ARG A 30 21.70 -11.66 -5.95
C ARG A 30 21.33 -12.30 -4.61
N GLN A 31 20.63 -11.56 -3.74
CA GLN A 31 20.14 -12.10 -2.46
C GLN A 31 19.03 -13.14 -2.69
N ALA A 32 18.09 -12.88 -3.62
CA ALA A 32 17.03 -13.82 -3.98
C ALA A 32 17.60 -15.17 -4.45
N LEU A 33 18.68 -15.17 -5.22
CA LEU A 33 19.34 -16.42 -5.67
C LEU A 33 19.86 -17.27 -4.49
N LYS A 34 20.23 -16.65 -3.37
CA LYS A 34 20.73 -17.30 -2.15
C LYS A 34 19.61 -17.65 -1.16
N THR A 35 18.42 -17.10 -1.35
CA THR A 35 17.27 -17.30 -0.46
C THR A 35 16.67 -18.68 -0.67
N GLN A 36 16.34 -19.37 0.42
CA GLN A 36 15.75 -20.70 0.39
C GLN A 36 14.23 -20.69 0.54
N LYS A 37 13.69 -19.71 1.25
CA LYS A 37 12.25 -19.59 1.54
C LYS A 37 11.63 -18.40 0.80
N PHE A 38 10.49 -18.64 0.15
CA PHE A 38 9.71 -17.63 -0.55
C PHE A 38 8.23 -17.69 -0.10
N PRO A 39 7.49 -16.57 -0.13
CA PRO A 39 7.93 -15.23 -0.54
C PRO A 39 8.93 -14.62 0.44
N VAL A 40 9.75 -13.70 -0.05
CA VAL A 40 10.64 -12.88 0.79
C VAL A 40 10.40 -11.40 0.49
N THR A 41 10.30 -10.60 1.54
CA THR A 41 10.15 -9.14 1.44
C THR A 41 11.36 -8.46 2.08
N TRP A 42 11.92 -7.50 1.35
CA TRP A 42 12.98 -6.62 1.85
C TRP A 42 12.44 -5.21 2.01
N TRP A 43 12.87 -4.58 3.09
CA TRP A 43 12.64 -3.16 3.34
C TRP A 43 13.92 -2.38 3.16
N LEU A 44 13.86 -1.35 2.34
CA LEU A 44 14.97 -0.46 2.02
C LEU A 44 14.64 0.95 2.50
N ASP A 45 15.64 1.64 3.05
CA ASP A 45 15.56 3.05 3.44
C ASP A 45 16.36 3.89 2.46
N TYR A 46 15.80 5.00 1.99
CA TYR A 46 16.45 5.95 1.11
C TYR A 46 16.12 7.38 1.51
N THR A 47 17.13 8.24 1.51
CA THR A 47 16.94 9.69 1.65
C THR A 47 17.41 10.36 0.37
N SER A 48 16.54 11.12 -0.26
CA SER A 48 16.84 11.83 -1.50
C SER A 48 17.80 13.02 -1.26
N PRO A 49 18.43 13.57 -2.30
CA PRO A 49 19.18 14.81 -2.21
C PRO A 49 18.34 15.98 -1.65
N ARG A 50 17.02 15.96 -1.86
CA ARG A 50 16.06 16.93 -1.33
C ARG A 50 15.65 16.69 0.12
N LYS A 51 16.27 15.71 0.80
CA LYS A 51 16.00 15.32 2.20
C LYS A 51 14.63 14.65 2.41
N ASN A 52 13.92 14.25 1.35
CA ASN A 52 12.74 13.42 1.50
C ASN A 52 13.16 11.98 1.83
N ARG A 53 12.54 11.40 2.85
CA ARG A 53 12.81 10.04 3.30
C ARG A 53 11.81 9.08 2.70
N TYR A 54 12.33 7.97 2.17
CA TYR A 54 11.54 6.90 1.58
C TYR A 54 11.83 5.58 2.29
N ILE A 55 10.77 4.78 2.49
CA ILE A 55 10.88 3.35 2.78
C ILE A 55 10.26 2.59 1.60
N ILE A 56 10.95 1.55 1.17
CA ILE A 56 10.60 0.81 -0.05
C ILE A 56 10.52 -0.66 0.30
N SER A 57 9.34 -1.25 0.12
CA SER A 57 9.10 -2.68 0.25
C SER A 57 9.26 -3.35 -1.11
N VAL A 58 10.01 -4.43 -1.15
CA VAL A 58 10.27 -5.22 -2.35
C VAL A 58 9.99 -6.68 -2.06
N THR A 59 9.01 -7.26 -2.72
CA THR A 59 8.63 -8.65 -2.54
C THR A 59 9.04 -9.52 -3.73
N CYS A 60 9.70 -10.64 -3.44
CA CYS A 60 10.07 -11.65 -4.40
C CYS A 60 9.41 -12.98 -4.03
N THR A 61 8.74 -13.63 -4.98
CA THR A 61 7.98 -14.87 -4.72
C THR A 61 8.70 -16.13 -5.15
N ARG A 62 9.85 -16.03 -5.87
CA ARG A 62 10.64 -17.18 -6.33
C ARG A 62 12.10 -16.79 -6.60
N ARG A 63 12.99 -17.81 -6.64
CA ARG A 63 14.44 -17.61 -6.76
C ARG A 63 14.87 -17.00 -8.10
N ASN A 64 14.42 -17.53 -9.21
CA ASN A 64 14.80 -17.06 -10.55
C ASN A 64 13.74 -16.12 -11.08
N TYR A 65 13.89 -14.83 -10.78
CA TYR A 65 12.91 -13.86 -11.14
C TYR A 65 13.52 -12.60 -11.76
N ASP A 66 13.06 -12.26 -12.96
CA ASP A 66 13.54 -11.09 -13.68
C ASP A 66 12.94 -9.79 -13.12
N ARG A 67 11.77 -9.87 -12.46
CA ARG A 67 11.06 -8.74 -11.88
C ARG A 67 10.58 -9.06 -10.47
N PHE A 68 10.53 -8.06 -9.59
CA PHE A 68 9.91 -8.19 -8.28
C PHE A 68 8.39 -8.19 -8.39
N HIS A 69 7.71 -9.01 -7.59
CA HIS A 69 6.25 -9.16 -7.63
C HIS A 69 5.51 -8.02 -6.93
N GLY A 70 6.11 -7.45 -5.91
CA GLY A 70 5.57 -6.34 -5.16
C GLY A 70 6.61 -5.25 -4.99
N LEU A 71 6.23 -4.02 -5.30
CA LEU A 71 7.02 -2.83 -5.05
C LEU A 71 6.09 -1.79 -4.45
N THR A 72 6.36 -1.41 -3.21
CA THR A 72 5.63 -0.33 -2.53
C THR A 72 6.63 0.73 -2.10
N ILE A 73 6.39 1.96 -2.49
CA ILE A 73 7.25 3.10 -2.17
C ILE A 73 6.46 4.07 -1.32
N LEU A 74 6.94 4.34 -0.13
CA LEU A 74 6.33 5.23 0.83
C LEU A 74 7.29 6.37 1.15
N ALA A 75 6.87 7.61 0.91
CA ALA A 75 7.58 8.78 1.39
C ALA A 75 7.06 9.12 2.80
N LEU A 76 7.99 9.31 3.73
CA LEU A 76 7.68 9.61 5.13
C LEU A 76 7.88 11.09 5.39
N ARG A 77 6.86 11.75 5.93
CA ARG A 77 6.97 13.11 6.44
C ARG A 77 6.70 13.11 7.93
N ARG A 78 7.63 13.64 8.70
CA ARG A 78 7.45 13.79 10.14
C ARG A 78 6.49 14.95 10.42
N GLU A 79 5.50 14.68 11.23
CA GLU A 79 4.54 15.64 11.75
C GLU A 79 4.70 15.72 13.28
N GLU A 80 4.00 16.67 13.92
CA GLU A 80 4.05 16.83 15.38
C GLU A 80 3.65 15.56 16.14
N ARG A 81 2.68 14.80 15.60
CA ARG A 81 2.12 13.60 16.24
C ARG A 81 2.49 12.30 15.53
N GLY A 82 3.63 12.24 14.85
CA GLY A 82 4.06 11.01 14.18
C GLY A 82 4.44 11.21 12.72
N PHE A 83 3.86 10.42 11.82
CA PHE A 83 4.18 10.47 10.40
C PHE A 83 2.93 10.61 9.54
N SER A 84 3.02 11.43 8.50
CA SER A 84 2.18 11.32 7.31
C SER A 84 2.94 10.49 6.27
N VAL A 85 2.28 9.46 5.75
CA VAL A 85 2.88 8.48 4.83
C VAL A 85 2.25 8.64 3.46
N TYR A 86 3.05 9.00 2.47
CA TYR A 86 2.63 9.27 1.11
C TYR A 86 2.96 8.06 0.24
N LEU A 87 1.93 7.41 -0.32
CA LEU A 87 2.15 6.37 -1.31
C LEU A 87 2.71 6.99 -2.58
N SER A 88 3.91 6.56 -2.97
CA SER A 88 4.63 7.04 -4.13
C SER A 88 4.82 5.92 -5.14
N TYR A 89 5.34 6.21 -6.32
CA TYR A 89 5.59 5.22 -7.36
C TYR A 89 6.78 5.61 -8.22
N ILE A 90 7.40 4.59 -8.83
CA ILE A 90 8.44 4.73 -9.84
C ILE A 90 7.82 4.40 -11.21
N GLY A 91 8.02 5.26 -12.19
CA GLY A 91 7.59 5.03 -13.56
C GLY A 91 6.44 5.92 -14.03
N ARG A 92 6.07 5.77 -15.32
CA ARG A 92 5.09 6.62 -15.99
C ARG A 92 3.64 6.10 -15.89
N HIS A 93 3.45 4.85 -15.47
CA HIS A 93 2.13 4.21 -15.43
C HIS A 93 1.47 4.43 -14.07
N THR A 94 0.57 5.39 -14.01
CA THR A 94 -0.08 5.88 -12.80
C THR A 94 -1.54 5.43 -12.74
N LEU A 95 -1.76 4.16 -12.48
CA LEU A 95 -3.08 3.69 -12.09
C LEU A 95 -3.28 3.72 -10.56
N ILE A 96 -2.24 4.08 -9.80
CA ILE A 96 -2.33 4.14 -8.35
C ILE A 96 -2.83 5.52 -7.94
N ARG A 97 -3.97 5.54 -7.27
CA ARG A 97 -4.51 6.75 -6.66
C ARG A 97 -3.51 7.32 -5.66
N LYS A 98 -3.20 8.60 -5.75
CA LYS A 98 -2.40 9.29 -4.73
C LYS A 98 -3.08 9.11 -3.38
N THR A 99 -2.36 8.52 -2.41
CA THR A 99 -2.91 8.19 -1.09
C THR A 99 -1.97 8.69 -0.01
N VAL A 100 -2.53 9.37 0.97
CA VAL A 100 -1.83 9.81 2.18
C VAL A 100 -2.42 9.10 3.37
N PHE A 101 -1.60 8.38 4.13
CA PHE A 101 -2.01 7.79 5.40
C PHE A 101 -1.61 8.73 6.52
N LEU A 102 -2.58 9.20 7.29
CA LEU A 102 -2.33 10.00 8.49
C LEU A 102 -1.95 9.08 9.66
N GLN A 103 -1.19 9.60 10.63
CA GLN A 103 -0.74 8.84 11.80
C GLN A 103 -1.87 8.08 12.49
N HIS A 104 -3.04 8.67 12.57
CA HIS A 104 -4.20 8.06 13.23
C HIS A 104 -4.64 6.71 12.63
N VAL A 105 -4.37 6.47 11.34
CA VAL A 105 -4.62 5.15 10.72
C VAL A 105 -3.77 4.08 11.40
N PHE A 106 -2.50 4.37 11.63
CA PHE A 106 -1.56 3.44 12.27
C PHE A 106 -1.84 3.27 13.76
N ASP A 107 -2.23 4.36 14.44
CA ASP A 107 -2.60 4.31 15.87
C ASP A 107 -3.83 3.42 16.06
N ARG A 108 -4.82 3.51 15.17
CA ARG A 108 -6.01 2.67 15.20
C ARG A 108 -5.71 1.20 14.86
N TYR A 109 -4.80 0.97 13.94
CA TYR A 109 -4.34 -0.38 13.60
C TYR A 109 -3.56 -1.03 14.76
N ALA A 110 -2.77 -0.25 15.49
CA ALA A 110 -2.00 -0.72 16.64
C ALA A 110 -2.81 -0.84 17.94
N ASP A 111 -4.05 -0.34 17.97
CA ASP A 111 -4.90 -0.32 19.15
C ASP A 111 -5.06 -1.74 19.73
N PRO A 112 -4.70 -1.97 21.03
CA PRO A 112 -4.75 -3.29 21.65
C PRO A 112 -6.15 -3.94 21.64
N GLU A 113 -7.20 -3.12 21.66
CA GLU A 113 -8.59 -3.60 21.58
C GLU A 113 -8.98 -4.06 20.18
N ARG A 114 -8.16 -3.76 19.15
CA ARG A 114 -8.51 -3.91 17.74
C ARG A 114 -7.56 -4.78 16.93
N GLY A 115 -6.29 -4.80 17.25
CA GLY A 115 -5.30 -5.53 16.44
C GLY A 115 -4.12 -6.05 17.26
N ASN A 116 -3.94 -5.57 18.47
CA ASN A 116 -2.87 -5.95 19.40
C ASN A 116 -1.46 -5.97 18.79
N VAL A 117 -1.16 -4.98 17.94
CA VAL A 117 0.14 -4.88 17.28
C VAL A 117 1.09 -4.06 18.16
N GLN A 118 2.05 -4.73 18.81
CA GLN A 118 3.03 -4.08 19.72
C GLN A 118 4.17 -3.35 19.01
N LYS A 119 3.96 -2.88 17.76
CA LYS A 119 4.96 -2.14 16.97
C LYS A 119 4.69 -0.65 17.03
N LYS A 120 5.75 0.17 16.87
CA LYS A 120 5.66 1.64 16.90
C LYS A 120 6.44 2.26 15.76
N GLY A 121 6.08 3.51 15.42
CA GLY A 121 6.80 4.31 14.43
C GLY A 121 6.91 3.63 13.07
N ILE A 122 8.09 3.61 12.50
CA ILE A 122 8.34 3.05 11.16
C ILE A 122 8.09 1.55 11.09
N ASP A 123 8.36 0.80 12.16
CA ASP A 123 8.12 -0.64 12.19
C ASP A 123 6.63 -0.96 12.20
N LEU A 124 5.80 -0.10 12.77
CA LEU A 124 4.35 -0.20 12.68
C LEU A 124 3.86 0.07 11.25
N ILE A 125 4.42 1.09 10.58
CA ILE A 125 4.10 1.40 9.19
C ILE A 125 4.48 0.22 8.28
N LYS A 126 5.69 -0.33 8.43
CA LYS A 126 6.13 -1.53 7.70
C LYS A 126 5.20 -2.71 7.93
N HIS A 127 4.87 -2.97 9.19
CA HIS A 127 3.94 -4.05 9.55
C HIS A 127 2.56 -3.86 8.93
N PHE A 128 2.00 -2.65 9.01
CA PHE A 128 0.73 -2.32 8.39
C PHE A 128 0.76 -2.61 6.88
N VAL A 129 1.79 -2.17 6.19
CA VAL A 129 1.93 -2.38 4.75
C VAL A 129 2.09 -3.87 4.42
N ASP A 130 2.90 -4.61 5.15
CA ASP A 130 3.10 -6.06 4.91
C ASP A 130 1.82 -6.87 5.10
N HIS A 131 0.96 -6.47 6.06
CA HIS A 131 -0.27 -7.22 6.40
C HIS A 131 -1.50 -6.74 5.65
N GLN A 132 -1.57 -5.42 5.36
CA GLN A 132 -2.78 -4.81 4.80
C GLN A 132 -2.69 -4.57 3.29
N SER A 133 -1.49 -4.54 2.73
CA SER A 133 -1.33 -4.30 1.29
C SER A 133 -1.00 -5.57 0.54
N ASN A 134 -1.99 -6.31 0.19
CA ASN A 134 -1.90 -7.03 -1.07
C ASN A 134 -2.07 -5.97 -2.16
N GLY A 135 -1.01 -5.44 -2.71
CA GLY A 135 -0.95 -4.22 -3.55
C GLY A 135 -1.97 -4.06 -4.70
N TYR A 136 -2.93 -4.96 -4.76
CA TYR A 136 -4.02 -5.06 -5.73
C TYR A 136 -5.32 -4.41 -5.25
N VAL A 137 -5.61 -4.40 -3.94
CA VAL A 137 -6.86 -3.82 -3.40
C VAL A 137 -6.90 -2.32 -3.60
N LEU A 138 -5.76 -1.65 -3.54
CA LEU A 138 -5.63 -0.24 -3.89
C LEU A 138 -5.88 0.05 -5.38
N LYS A 139 -5.95 -0.98 -6.23
CA LYS A 139 -6.18 -0.87 -7.68
C LYS A 139 -7.60 -1.23 -8.10
N ASP A 140 -8.43 -1.80 -7.23
CA ASP A 140 -9.78 -2.17 -7.64
C ASP A 140 -10.67 -0.92 -7.79
N GLN A 141 -10.78 -0.47 -9.04
CA GLN A 141 -11.65 0.65 -9.41
C GLN A 141 -13.13 0.38 -9.12
N ARG A 142 -13.56 -0.90 -8.97
CA ARG A 142 -14.94 -1.27 -8.65
C ARG A 142 -15.33 -0.86 -7.23
N LEU A 143 -14.35 -0.72 -6.33
CA LEU A 143 -14.54 -0.22 -4.97
C LEU A 143 -14.25 1.29 -4.87
N ALA A 144 -13.68 1.90 -5.91
CA ALA A 144 -13.41 3.33 -5.95
C ALA A 144 -14.74 4.12 -5.97
N GLY A 145 -14.86 5.09 -5.08
CA GLY A 145 -16.05 5.96 -5.01
C GLY A 145 -17.18 5.44 -4.12
N ARG A 146 -17.08 4.21 -3.57
CA ARG A 146 -18.02 3.78 -2.54
C ARG A 146 -17.79 4.57 -1.26
N SER A 147 -18.88 4.93 -0.60
CA SER A 147 -18.84 5.67 0.65
C SER A 147 -19.71 5.02 1.71
N VAL A 148 -19.28 5.16 2.96
CA VAL A 148 -20.03 4.73 4.14
C VAL A 148 -20.13 5.87 5.13
N ARG A 149 -21.25 5.93 5.86
CA ARG A 149 -21.43 6.90 6.93
C ARG A 149 -20.74 6.41 8.20
N TYR A 150 -19.80 7.23 8.69
CA TYR A 150 -19.08 6.96 9.92
C TYR A 150 -18.94 8.26 10.73
N ASN A 151 -19.28 8.22 12.01
CA ASN A 151 -19.28 9.39 12.90
C ASN A 151 -20.01 10.62 12.30
N GLY A 152 -21.17 10.38 11.66
CA GLY A 152 -22.02 11.43 11.10
C GLY A 152 -21.57 12.01 9.76
N ARG A 153 -20.47 11.50 9.16
CA ARG A 153 -19.95 11.95 7.87
C ARG A 153 -19.86 10.79 6.89
N ASP A 154 -19.94 11.10 5.61
CA ASP A 154 -19.72 10.13 4.54
C ASP A 154 -18.23 10.10 4.20
N HIS A 155 -17.63 8.90 4.29
CA HIS A 155 -16.24 8.64 3.96
C HIS A 155 -16.13 7.65 2.80
N GLN A 156 -15.20 7.88 1.91
CA GLN A 156 -14.74 6.83 1.00
C GLN A 156 -13.92 5.81 1.79
N PHE A 157 -13.84 4.59 1.28
CA PHE A 157 -13.07 3.56 1.95
C PHE A 157 -12.22 2.73 0.99
N ILE A 158 -11.18 2.13 1.54
CA ILE A 158 -10.33 1.12 0.89
C ILE A 158 -10.40 -0.12 1.78
N ALA A 159 -10.89 -1.23 1.22
CA ALA A 159 -10.85 -2.51 1.90
C ALA A 159 -9.43 -3.07 1.90
N VAL A 160 -9.02 -3.63 3.02
CA VAL A 160 -7.72 -4.28 3.25
C VAL A 160 -7.95 -5.59 3.99
N ASN A 161 -6.90 -6.38 4.29
CA ASN A 161 -7.07 -7.73 4.81
C ASN A 161 -7.91 -7.80 6.09
N ASP A 162 -7.59 -6.97 7.09
CA ASP A 162 -8.21 -7.06 8.43
C ASP A 162 -9.30 -6.02 8.66
N GLY A 163 -9.59 -5.17 7.67
CA GLY A 163 -10.56 -4.10 7.86
C GLY A 163 -10.69 -3.15 6.69
N VAL A 164 -11.06 -1.94 6.99
CA VAL A 164 -11.19 -0.85 6.01
C VAL A 164 -10.50 0.41 6.49
N ILE A 165 -9.91 1.10 5.53
CA ILE A 165 -9.33 2.43 5.72
C ILE A 165 -10.36 3.44 5.26
N LEU A 166 -10.82 4.28 6.17
CA LEU A 166 -11.76 5.36 5.85
C LEU A 166 -11.00 6.66 5.59
N GLY A 167 -11.48 7.42 4.63
CA GLY A 167 -10.87 8.69 4.26
C GLY A 167 -11.73 9.54 3.34
N ASP A 168 -11.15 10.66 2.94
CA ASP A 168 -11.77 11.63 2.05
C ASP A 168 -10.91 11.84 0.81
N VAL A 169 -11.51 12.32 -0.27
CA VAL A 169 -10.78 12.68 -1.47
C VAL A 169 -10.73 14.18 -1.60
N GLU A 170 -9.51 14.71 -1.56
CA GLU A 170 -9.22 16.13 -1.73
C GLU A 170 -8.27 16.30 -2.91
N ASN A 171 -8.67 17.05 -3.93
CA ASN A 171 -7.87 17.30 -5.14
C ASN A 171 -7.33 16.01 -5.82
N GLY A 172 -8.15 14.96 -5.87
CA GLY A 172 -7.76 13.67 -6.46
C GLY A 172 -6.81 12.83 -5.59
N ILE A 173 -6.54 13.23 -4.35
CA ILE A 173 -5.73 12.53 -3.37
C ILE A 173 -6.67 11.91 -2.34
N PHE A 174 -6.54 10.59 -2.10
CA PHE A 174 -7.23 9.94 -0.99
C PHE A 174 -6.45 10.17 0.30
N ILE A 175 -7.09 10.82 1.27
CA ILE A 175 -6.53 11.08 2.59
C ILE A 175 -7.11 10.07 3.56
N ALA A 176 -6.36 9.02 3.85
CA ALA A 176 -6.69 7.97 4.80
C ALA A 176 -6.65 8.55 6.22
N ARG A 177 -7.82 8.60 6.89
CA ARG A 177 -7.97 9.24 8.19
C ARG A 177 -8.00 8.26 9.35
N THR A 178 -8.62 7.10 9.15
CA THR A 178 -8.76 6.11 10.23
C THR A 178 -8.82 4.68 9.66
N PHE A 179 -8.55 3.72 10.51
CA PHE A 179 -8.70 2.30 10.25
C PHE A 179 -9.76 1.74 11.20
N ILE A 180 -10.63 0.87 10.68
CA ILE A 180 -11.60 0.09 11.45
C ILE A 180 -11.56 -1.37 11.00
N THR A 181 -11.65 -2.30 11.93
CA THR A 181 -11.73 -3.74 11.60
C THR A 181 -13.12 -4.09 11.08
N TYR A 182 -13.24 -5.23 10.40
CA TYR A 182 -14.54 -5.69 9.89
C TYR A 182 -15.54 -5.95 11.01
N GLU A 183 -15.09 -6.38 12.18
CA GLU A 183 -15.93 -6.68 13.37
C GLU A 183 -16.55 -5.41 13.97
N MET A 184 -15.96 -4.26 13.74
CA MET A 184 -16.47 -2.97 14.24
C MET A 184 -17.56 -2.37 13.37
N ALA A 185 -17.83 -2.95 12.21
CA ALA A 185 -18.87 -2.48 11.32
C ALA A 185 -20.26 -2.71 11.92
N THR A 186 -21.17 -1.74 11.77
CA THR A 186 -22.54 -1.83 12.25
C THR A 186 -23.54 -1.51 11.13
N GLY A 187 -24.71 -2.16 11.15
CA GLY A 187 -25.80 -1.89 10.23
C GLY A 187 -25.38 -1.92 8.75
N LYS A 188 -25.70 -0.87 8.00
CA LYS A 188 -25.35 -0.76 6.57
C LYS A 188 -23.85 -0.83 6.28
N GLN A 189 -22.99 -0.44 7.23
CA GLN A 189 -21.55 -0.58 7.06
C GLN A 189 -21.15 -2.05 6.96
N HIS A 190 -21.80 -2.92 7.71
CA HIS A 190 -21.50 -4.34 7.70
C HIS A 190 -21.69 -4.94 6.30
N GLU A 191 -22.79 -4.61 5.62
CA GLU A 191 -23.07 -5.09 4.26
C GLU A 191 -22.03 -4.60 3.25
N GLU A 192 -21.69 -3.31 3.29
CA GLU A 192 -20.67 -2.71 2.39
C GLU A 192 -19.28 -3.28 2.63
N PHE A 193 -18.92 -3.49 3.88
CA PHE A 193 -17.61 -4.05 4.24
C PHE A 193 -17.52 -5.55 3.95
N ALA A 194 -18.60 -6.29 4.18
CA ALA A 194 -18.70 -7.71 3.80
C ALA A 194 -18.53 -7.88 2.29
N TYR A 195 -19.21 -7.05 1.50
CA TYR A 195 -19.03 -7.03 0.05
C TYR A 195 -17.58 -6.72 -0.34
N ALA A 196 -16.99 -5.70 0.27
CA ALA A 196 -15.61 -5.31 -0.01
C ALA A 196 -14.60 -6.41 0.39
N LYS A 197 -14.79 -7.05 1.55
CA LYS A 197 -13.96 -8.17 2.01
C LYS A 197 -14.03 -9.36 1.04
N ASN A 198 -15.23 -9.73 0.59
CA ASN A 198 -15.39 -10.81 -0.38
C ASN A 198 -14.66 -10.50 -1.69
N LYS A 199 -14.71 -9.23 -2.16
CA LYS A 199 -13.95 -8.82 -3.35
C LYS A 199 -12.44 -8.86 -3.17
N VAL A 200 -11.93 -8.57 -1.98
CA VAL A 200 -10.51 -8.76 -1.65
C VAL A 200 -10.12 -10.22 -1.73
N ASN A 201 -10.93 -11.10 -1.12
CA ASN A 201 -10.70 -12.55 -1.12
C ASN A 201 -10.77 -13.12 -2.56
N ASP A 202 -11.78 -12.72 -3.35
CA ASP A 202 -11.90 -13.13 -4.76
C ASP A 202 -10.64 -12.76 -5.56
N LEU A 203 -10.09 -11.55 -5.32
CA LEU A 203 -8.87 -11.09 -5.98
C LEU A 203 -7.64 -11.87 -5.52
N GLU A 204 -7.54 -12.25 -4.25
CA GLU A 204 -6.46 -13.08 -3.74
C GLU A 204 -6.51 -14.48 -4.38
N ASP A 205 -7.69 -15.08 -4.45
CA ASP A 205 -7.89 -16.39 -5.08
C ASP A 205 -7.57 -16.35 -6.58
N GLU A 206 -7.99 -15.28 -7.28
CA GLU A 206 -7.66 -15.06 -8.68
C GLU A 206 -6.15 -14.91 -8.90
N ILE A 207 -5.46 -14.21 -8.00
CA ILE A 207 -4.00 -14.06 -8.03
C ILE A 207 -3.29 -15.39 -7.78
N VAL A 208 -3.75 -16.19 -6.83
CA VAL A 208 -3.22 -17.54 -6.57
C VAL A 208 -3.41 -18.42 -7.80
N TYR A 209 -4.60 -18.40 -8.40
CA TYR A 209 -4.90 -19.15 -9.62
C TYR A 209 -4.04 -18.73 -10.82
N ILE A 210 -3.84 -17.41 -11.02
CA ILE A 210 -2.97 -16.88 -12.07
C ILE A 210 -1.49 -17.24 -11.84
N ARG A 211 -1.06 -17.43 -10.59
CA ARG A 211 0.30 -17.89 -10.27
C ARG A 211 0.60 -19.27 -10.79
N ASP A 212 -0.39 -20.16 -10.85
CA ASP A 212 -0.23 -21.56 -11.19
C ASP A 212 -0.52 -21.87 -12.66
N SER A 213 -1.14 -20.97 -13.41
CA SER A 213 -1.54 -21.21 -14.80
C SER A 213 -0.72 -20.45 -15.84
N ASN A 214 -0.62 -21.05 -17.05
CA ASN A 214 -0.02 -20.40 -18.25
C ASN A 214 -0.74 -19.11 -18.71
N MET A 215 -1.84 -18.71 -18.07
CA MET A 215 -2.56 -17.45 -18.30
C MET A 215 -1.75 -16.22 -17.86
N ARG A 216 -0.69 -16.42 -17.09
CA ARG A 216 0.22 -15.36 -16.62
C ARG A 216 0.72 -14.45 -17.74
N LYS A 217 1.04 -15.00 -18.91
CA LYS A 217 1.51 -14.21 -20.07
C LYS A 217 0.46 -13.24 -20.62
N LYS A 218 -0.80 -13.62 -20.56
CA LYS A 218 -1.92 -12.80 -21.07
C LYS A 218 -2.24 -11.63 -20.16
N TYR A 219 -2.12 -11.79 -18.85
CA TYR A 219 -2.33 -10.73 -17.87
C TYR A 219 -1.14 -9.77 -17.74
N GLU A 220 0.09 -10.26 -17.88
CA GLU A 220 1.28 -9.40 -17.95
C GLU A 220 1.23 -8.44 -19.15
N GLN A 221 0.63 -8.83 -20.26
CA GLN A 221 0.38 -7.96 -21.42
C GLN A 221 -0.71 -6.90 -21.17
N LEU A 222 -1.73 -7.21 -20.37
CA LEU A 222 -2.82 -6.28 -20.02
C LEU A 222 -2.43 -5.26 -18.94
N ILE A 223 -1.42 -5.56 -18.14
CA ILE A 223 -0.88 -4.65 -17.10
C ILE A 223 0.23 -3.75 -17.68
N THR A 224 0.69 -4.05 -18.90
CA THR A 224 1.79 -3.33 -19.58
C THR A 224 1.29 -2.26 -20.55
N ILE A 225 -0.03 -2.02 -20.61
CA ILE A 225 -0.65 -0.93 -21.42
C ILE A 225 -0.89 0.31 -20.58
#